data_e97ac53dafd051dc79f4e5245c9f6f7f
#
_entry.id   e97ac53dafd051dc79f4e5245c9f6f7f
#
_cell.length_a   1.000
_cell.length_b   1.000
_cell.length_c   1.000
_cell.angle_alpha   90.00
_cell.angle_beta   90.00
_cell.angle_gamma   90.00
#
_symmetry.space_group_name_H-M   'P 1'
#
loop_
_entity.id
_entity.type
_entity.pdbx_description
1 polymer ?
#
loop_
_entity_poly.entity_id
_entity_poly.type
_entity_poly.pdbx_seq_one_letter_code
_entity_poly.pdbx_strand_id
1 'polypeptide(L)'
;IEPFVQIIVQRSEAGELGSPGPQMSKFEVVTAMAFAAFADAPVDIAVVEVGMSGRWDATNVVAAPVAVITPIGIDHGEYLGESIGGIAAEKAGIIGAREGTDTVAVIGRQVPEAMEVLLAQTVRVDAAVAREDSEFAVLGRQVAVGGQMLELQGLGGLYSDIFLPLHGDHQAHPLRFGDLARSE
;
A
#
# COMPACT_ATOMS: atom_id res chain seq x y z
N ILE A 1 1.27 -10.42 -23.27
CA ILE A 1 2.21 -9.47 -22.62
C ILE A 1 3.55 -9.41 -23.32
N GLU A 2 4.14 -10.53 -23.70
CA GLU A 2 5.45 -10.57 -24.39
C GLU A 2 5.57 -9.57 -25.57
N PRO A 3 4.59 -9.44 -26.50
CA PRO A 3 4.68 -8.44 -27.55
C PRO A 3 4.77 -7.00 -27.04
N PHE A 4 4.08 -6.67 -25.94
CA PHE A 4 4.15 -5.33 -25.35
C PHE A 4 5.50 -5.07 -24.70
N VAL A 5 6.08 -6.06 -24.02
CA VAL A 5 7.43 -5.95 -23.47
C VAL A 5 8.45 -5.69 -24.58
N GLN A 6 8.37 -6.42 -25.69
CA GLN A 6 9.25 -6.23 -26.84
C GLN A 6 9.12 -4.83 -27.46
N ILE A 7 7.88 -4.31 -27.59
CA ILE A 7 7.65 -2.95 -28.10
C ILE A 7 8.29 -1.91 -27.18
N ILE A 8 8.13 -2.05 -25.85
CA ILE A 8 8.69 -1.12 -24.87
C ILE A 8 10.23 -1.15 -24.94
N VAL A 9 10.83 -2.34 -24.99
CA VAL A 9 12.29 -2.51 -25.12
C VAL A 9 12.80 -1.83 -26.39
N GLN A 10 12.18 -2.09 -27.54
CA GLN A 10 12.57 -1.49 -28.83
C GLN A 10 12.46 0.04 -28.80
N ARG A 11 11.38 0.58 -28.25
CA ARG A 11 11.19 2.03 -28.13
C ARG A 11 12.17 2.68 -27.15
N SER A 12 12.52 1.98 -26.08
CA SER A 12 13.55 2.43 -25.14
C SER A 12 14.93 2.44 -25.80
N GLU A 13 15.29 1.40 -26.54
CA GLU A 13 16.55 1.30 -27.29
C GLU A 13 16.64 2.36 -28.40
N ALA A 14 15.51 2.70 -29.03
CA ALA A 14 15.41 3.76 -30.04
C ALA A 14 15.46 5.18 -29.43
N GLY A 15 15.46 5.31 -28.10
CA GLY A 15 15.44 6.62 -27.40
C GLY A 15 14.08 7.34 -27.47
N GLU A 16 13.03 6.68 -27.97
CA GLU A 16 11.69 7.28 -28.11
C GLU A 16 11.01 7.56 -26.74
N LEU A 17 11.46 6.92 -25.66
CA LEU A 17 10.97 7.13 -24.31
C LEU A 17 11.81 8.13 -23.49
N GLY A 18 12.63 8.95 -24.19
CA GLY A 18 13.38 10.08 -23.63
C GLY A 18 14.86 9.83 -23.45
N SER A 19 15.28 8.67 -23.02
CA SER A 19 16.67 8.21 -22.95
C SER A 19 16.69 6.71 -23.16
N PRO A 20 17.78 6.12 -23.68
CA PRO A 20 17.97 4.69 -23.57
C PRO A 20 17.93 4.29 -22.09
N GLY A 21 16.80 3.79 -21.64
CA GLY A 21 16.58 3.37 -20.26
C GLY A 21 17.02 1.94 -20.03
N PRO A 22 17.12 1.49 -18.78
CA PRO A 22 17.32 0.10 -18.46
C PRO A 22 16.16 -0.73 -19.04
N GLN A 23 16.45 -1.99 -19.38
CA GLN A 23 15.40 -2.94 -19.77
C GLN A 23 14.40 -3.09 -18.61
N MET A 24 13.13 -3.40 -18.94
CA MET A 24 12.12 -3.69 -17.92
C MET A 24 12.61 -4.73 -16.92
N SER A 25 12.49 -4.43 -15.67
CA SER A 25 12.80 -5.35 -14.58
C SER A 25 11.82 -6.54 -14.57
N LYS A 26 12.24 -7.65 -13.99
CA LYS A 26 11.35 -8.80 -13.77
C LYS A 26 10.09 -8.40 -12.99
N PHE A 27 10.22 -7.51 -12.00
CA PHE A 27 9.12 -7.03 -11.19
C PHE A 27 8.09 -6.25 -12.02
N GLU A 28 8.53 -5.34 -12.88
CA GLU A 28 7.64 -4.59 -13.79
C GLU A 28 6.89 -5.51 -14.74
N VAL A 29 7.56 -6.50 -15.31
CA VAL A 29 6.92 -7.50 -16.21
C VAL A 29 5.88 -8.31 -15.46
N VAL A 30 6.20 -8.84 -14.26
CA VAL A 30 5.27 -9.66 -13.46
C VAL A 30 4.08 -8.80 -12.98
N THR A 31 4.31 -7.56 -12.60
CA THR A 31 3.23 -6.62 -12.22
C THR A 31 2.28 -6.37 -13.39
N ALA A 32 2.80 -6.10 -14.57
CA ALA A 32 1.99 -5.94 -15.78
C ALA A 32 1.18 -7.22 -16.12
N MET A 33 1.78 -8.39 -15.92
CA MET A 33 1.09 -9.68 -16.09
C MET A 33 -0.05 -9.84 -15.08
N ALA A 34 0.16 -9.48 -13.82
CA ALA A 34 -0.85 -9.58 -12.79
C ALA A 34 -2.06 -8.68 -13.12
N PHE A 35 -1.83 -7.42 -13.47
CA PHE A 35 -2.92 -6.51 -13.85
C PHE A 35 -3.66 -6.96 -15.11
N ALA A 36 -2.96 -7.51 -16.10
CA ALA A 36 -3.61 -8.08 -17.27
C ALA A 36 -4.48 -9.30 -16.92
N ALA A 37 -4.00 -10.17 -16.01
CA ALA A 37 -4.77 -11.31 -15.54
C ALA A 37 -6.00 -10.89 -14.74
N PHE A 38 -5.91 -9.85 -13.90
CA PHE A 38 -7.06 -9.31 -13.16
C PHE A 38 -8.11 -8.66 -14.08
N ALA A 39 -7.67 -8.05 -15.18
CA ALA A 39 -8.58 -7.49 -16.18
C ALA A 39 -9.26 -8.59 -17.02
N ASP A 40 -8.56 -9.67 -17.32
CA ASP A 40 -9.04 -10.78 -18.14
C ASP A 40 -9.98 -11.72 -17.34
N ALA A 41 -9.65 -11.96 -16.07
CA ALA A 41 -10.54 -12.63 -15.11
C ALA A 41 -10.97 -11.61 -14.05
N PRO A 42 -12.07 -10.87 -14.28
CA PRO A 42 -12.44 -9.74 -13.46
C PRO A 42 -12.60 -10.14 -12.00
N VAL A 43 -11.94 -9.39 -11.12
CA VAL A 43 -11.98 -9.58 -9.68
C VAL A 43 -12.80 -8.46 -9.06
N ASP A 44 -13.54 -8.76 -7.98
CA ASP A 44 -14.31 -7.75 -7.25
C ASP A 44 -13.39 -6.83 -6.43
N ILE A 45 -12.32 -7.38 -5.87
CA ILE A 45 -11.33 -6.67 -5.06
C ILE A 45 -9.93 -7.16 -5.42
N ALA A 46 -9.00 -6.24 -5.63
CA ALA A 46 -7.57 -6.53 -5.78
C ALA A 46 -6.80 -5.95 -4.59
N VAL A 47 -6.00 -6.78 -3.93
CA VAL A 47 -5.03 -6.35 -2.92
C VAL A 47 -3.66 -6.29 -3.60
N VAL A 48 -3.11 -5.08 -3.70
CA VAL A 48 -1.85 -4.83 -4.42
C VAL A 48 -0.79 -4.39 -3.43
N GLU A 49 0.24 -5.21 -3.25
CA GLU A 49 1.38 -4.87 -2.41
C GLU A 49 2.44 -4.11 -3.23
N VAL A 50 2.90 -2.99 -2.69
CA VAL A 50 4.01 -2.20 -3.26
C VAL A 50 5.31 -2.98 -3.15
N GLY A 51 6.11 -3.00 -4.21
CA GLY A 51 7.38 -3.73 -4.23
C GLY A 51 8.42 -3.14 -3.27
N MET A 52 8.74 -1.87 -3.43
CA MET A 52 9.79 -1.24 -2.63
C MET A 52 9.50 0.24 -2.31
N SER A 53 9.18 1.04 -3.32
CA SER A 53 9.10 2.48 -3.18
C SER A 53 7.68 2.96 -2.81
N GLY A 54 6.97 3.46 -3.72
CA GLY A 54 5.63 4.03 -3.63
C GLY A 54 5.34 4.80 -4.90
N ARG A 55 5.79 6.04 -4.96
CA ARG A 55 5.57 6.92 -6.11
C ARG A 55 6.06 6.32 -7.44
N TRP A 56 7.23 5.73 -7.42
CA TRP A 56 7.90 5.17 -8.61
C TRP A 56 7.76 3.65 -8.72
N ASP A 57 6.93 3.03 -7.86
CA ASP A 57 6.71 1.60 -7.91
C ASP A 57 5.88 1.21 -9.13
N ALA A 58 6.20 0.06 -9.73
CA ALA A 58 5.48 -0.45 -10.89
C ALA A 58 3.98 -0.70 -10.59
N THR A 59 3.63 -0.94 -9.33
CA THR A 59 2.24 -1.12 -8.89
C THR A 59 1.46 0.19 -8.84
N ASN A 60 2.12 1.34 -8.81
CA ASN A 60 1.49 2.66 -8.66
C ASN A 60 0.78 3.18 -9.94
N VAL A 61 0.53 2.31 -10.89
CA VAL A 61 -0.36 2.58 -12.04
C VAL A 61 -1.83 2.43 -11.68
N VAL A 62 -2.12 1.84 -10.53
CA VAL A 62 -3.48 1.61 -10.03
C VAL A 62 -4.03 2.87 -9.35
N ALA A 63 -5.29 3.19 -9.59
CA ALA A 63 -6.02 4.21 -8.84
C ALA A 63 -6.76 3.51 -7.69
N ALA A 64 -6.08 3.36 -6.55
CA ALA A 64 -6.65 2.65 -5.41
C ALA A 64 -7.56 3.55 -4.58
N PRO A 65 -8.82 3.15 -4.32
CA PRO A 65 -9.70 3.88 -3.39
C PRO A 65 -9.20 3.78 -1.94
N VAL A 66 -8.44 2.75 -1.60
CA VAL A 66 -7.84 2.59 -0.27
C VAL A 66 -6.32 2.45 -0.41
N ALA A 67 -5.58 3.37 0.20
CA ALA A 67 -4.12 3.34 0.28
C ALA A 67 -3.69 3.05 1.72
N VAL A 68 -3.02 1.92 1.93
CA VAL A 68 -2.59 1.49 3.27
C VAL A 68 -1.11 1.77 3.46
N ILE A 69 -0.77 2.52 4.50
CA ILE A 69 0.61 2.79 4.91
C ILE A 69 0.87 2.13 6.27
N THR A 70 1.64 1.07 6.24
CA THR A 70 2.12 0.39 7.45
C THR A 70 3.21 1.22 8.16
N PRO A 71 3.61 0.88 9.40
CA PRO A 71 4.68 1.61 10.09
C PRO A 71 5.95 1.73 9.25
N ILE A 72 6.44 2.96 9.08
CA ILE A 72 7.64 3.27 8.30
C ILE A 72 8.87 3.18 9.20
N GLY A 73 9.85 2.39 8.78
CA GLY A 73 11.18 2.30 9.38
C GLY A 73 12.26 2.69 8.37
N ILE A 74 13.50 2.76 8.84
CA ILE A 74 14.67 2.91 7.97
C ILE A 74 14.96 1.52 7.38
N ASP A 75 14.57 1.34 6.14
CA ASP A 75 14.85 0.14 5.34
C ASP A 75 15.17 0.56 3.92
N HIS A 76 16.00 -0.23 3.21
CA HIS A 76 16.41 0.06 1.84
C HIS A 76 17.05 1.46 1.64
N GLY A 77 17.81 1.95 2.62
CA GLY A 77 18.43 3.28 2.61
C GLY A 77 19.28 3.58 1.36
N GLU A 78 19.84 2.55 0.74
CA GLU A 78 20.60 2.69 -0.52
C GLU A 78 19.75 3.22 -1.69
N TYR A 79 18.43 2.99 -1.68
CA TYR A 79 17.50 3.36 -2.76
C TYR A 79 16.54 4.50 -2.38
N LEU A 80 16.07 4.52 -1.14
CA LEU A 80 15.01 5.44 -0.68
C LEU A 80 15.55 6.64 0.11
N GLY A 81 16.88 6.65 0.40
CA GLY A 81 17.52 7.66 1.22
C GLY A 81 17.55 7.28 2.70
N GLU A 82 18.36 8.03 3.48
CA GLU A 82 18.66 7.73 4.88
C GLU A 82 17.69 8.42 5.87
N SER A 83 16.76 9.26 5.40
CA SER A 83 15.83 9.98 6.27
C SER A 83 14.44 9.37 6.26
N ILE A 84 13.83 9.28 7.43
CA ILE A 84 12.43 8.83 7.60
C ILE A 84 11.48 9.68 6.76
N GLY A 85 11.69 11.01 6.72
CA GLY A 85 10.86 11.91 5.93
C GLY A 85 10.96 11.65 4.43
N GLY A 86 12.15 11.34 3.92
CA GLY A 86 12.35 10.97 2.51
C GLY A 86 11.64 9.66 2.15
N ILE A 87 11.79 8.63 2.98
CA ILE A 87 11.12 7.34 2.80
C ILE A 87 9.59 7.53 2.88
N ALA A 88 9.11 8.32 3.85
CA ALA A 88 7.69 8.63 3.98
C ALA A 88 7.13 9.37 2.75
N ALA A 89 7.89 10.32 2.19
CA ALA A 89 7.48 11.06 0.99
C ALA A 89 7.34 10.15 -0.24
N GLU A 90 8.23 9.17 -0.36
CA GLU A 90 8.16 8.20 -1.44
C GLU A 90 6.96 7.26 -1.28
N LYS A 91 6.77 6.71 -0.07
CA LYS A 91 5.62 5.82 0.24
C LYS A 91 4.29 6.56 0.18
N ALA A 92 4.23 7.83 0.57
CA ALA A 92 3.04 8.68 0.44
C ALA A 92 2.57 8.83 -1.02
N GLY A 93 3.43 8.56 -2.00
CA GLY A 93 3.11 8.64 -3.42
C GLY A 93 2.01 7.71 -3.90
N ILE A 94 1.61 6.70 -3.12
CA ILE A 94 0.46 5.84 -3.43
C ILE A 94 -0.88 6.45 -3.00
N ILE A 95 -0.86 7.47 -2.14
CA ILE A 95 -2.07 8.14 -1.67
C ILE A 95 -2.54 9.11 -2.76
N GLY A 96 -3.73 8.87 -3.33
CA GLY A 96 -4.28 9.68 -4.39
C GLY A 96 -3.41 9.71 -5.65
N ALA A 97 -2.88 8.56 -6.06
CA ALA A 97 -1.95 8.43 -7.18
C ALA A 97 -2.53 8.93 -8.52
N ARG A 98 -3.85 8.94 -8.68
CA ARG A 98 -4.54 9.49 -9.85
C ARG A 98 -5.52 10.58 -9.44
N GLU A 99 -5.48 11.68 -10.19
CA GLU A 99 -6.40 12.79 -10.03
C GLU A 99 -7.86 12.35 -10.23
N GLY A 100 -8.75 12.76 -9.34
CA GLY A 100 -10.18 12.40 -9.38
C GLY A 100 -10.51 11.03 -8.78
N THR A 101 -9.59 10.40 -8.06
CA THR A 101 -9.88 9.20 -7.27
C THR A 101 -10.12 9.60 -5.82
N ASP A 102 -11.32 9.34 -5.32
CA ASP A 102 -11.62 9.44 -3.88
C ASP A 102 -10.81 8.35 -3.16
N THR A 103 -9.79 8.77 -2.44
CA THR A 103 -8.88 7.85 -1.74
C THR A 103 -9.04 8.01 -0.23
N VAL A 104 -9.11 6.89 0.48
CA VAL A 104 -8.95 6.83 1.93
C VAL A 104 -7.53 6.37 2.24
N ALA A 105 -6.76 7.21 2.92
CA ALA A 105 -5.44 6.84 3.42
C ALA A 105 -5.58 6.18 4.79
N VAL A 106 -5.27 4.90 4.87
CA VAL A 106 -5.25 4.14 6.13
C VAL A 106 -3.82 4.10 6.63
N ILE A 107 -3.56 4.77 7.74
CA ILE A 107 -2.19 5.01 8.23
C ILE A 107 -2.01 4.31 9.58
N GLY A 108 -1.11 3.33 9.62
CA GLY A 108 -0.64 2.70 10.85
C GLY A 108 0.18 3.66 11.72
N ARG A 109 0.54 3.23 12.93
CA ARG A 109 1.38 4.02 13.83
C ARG A 109 2.66 4.48 13.14
N GLN A 110 2.96 5.77 13.26
CA GLN A 110 4.13 6.38 12.65
C GLN A 110 4.92 7.19 13.68
N VAL A 111 6.21 7.35 13.44
CA VAL A 111 6.97 8.41 14.10
C VAL A 111 6.49 9.79 13.62
N PRO A 112 6.60 10.85 14.45
CA PRO A 112 6.03 12.17 14.10
C PRO A 112 6.48 12.71 12.73
N GLU A 113 7.75 12.56 12.37
CA GLU A 113 8.31 13.00 11.10
C GLU A 113 7.62 12.33 9.89
N ALA A 114 7.38 11.02 9.95
CA ALA A 114 6.69 10.29 8.89
C ALA A 114 5.21 10.69 8.84
N MET A 115 4.54 10.80 9.98
CA MET A 115 3.14 11.20 10.06
C MET A 115 2.89 12.56 9.43
N GLU A 116 3.75 13.55 9.71
CA GLU A 116 3.65 14.88 9.12
C GLU A 116 3.68 14.84 7.58
N VAL A 117 4.60 14.10 7.02
CA VAL A 117 4.74 13.94 5.57
C VAL A 117 3.50 13.26 4.96
N LEU A 118 3.00 12.19 5.59
CA LEU A 118 1.82 11.47 5.12
C LEU A 118 0.57 12.35 5.15
N LEU A 119 0.35 13.08 6.25
CA LEU A 119 -0.78 14.02 6.37
C LEU A 119 -0.68 15.18 5.38
N ALA A 120 0.52 15.72 5.14
CA ALA A 120 0.71 16.74 4.10
C ALA A 120 0.31 16.22 2.71
N GLN A 121 0.60 14.96 2.40
CA GLN A 121 0.18 14.34 1.16
C GLN A 121 -1.34 14.19 1.07
N THR A 122 -2.00 13.71 2.15
CA THR A 122 -3.46 13.55 2.14
C THR A 122 -4.19 14.87 1.92
N VAL A 123 -3.72 15.95 2.55
CA VAL A 123 -4.24 17.30 2.31
C VAL A 123 -4.04 17.74 0.86
N ARG A 124 -2.87 17.45 0.28
CA ARG A 124 -2.53 17.85 -1.10
C ARG A 124 -3.44 17.21 -2.14
N VAL A 125 -3.90 15.98 -1.90
CA VAL A 125 -4.71 15.20 -2.85
C VAL A 125 -6.17 15.07 -2.44
N ASP A 126 -6.58 15.78 -1.37
CA ASP A 126 -7.93 15.77 -0.80
C ASP A 126 -8.40 14.34 -0.42
N ALA A 127 -7.50 13.55 0.15
CA ALA A 127 -7.80 12.19 0.58
C ALA A 127 -8.36 12.19 2.02
N ALA A 128 -9.35 11.35 2.27
CA ALA A 128 -9.78 11.05 3.63
C ALA A 128 -8.69 10.29 4.39
N VAL A 129 -8.70 10.37 5.72
CA VAL A 129 -7.66 9.76 6.57
C VAL A 129 -8.29 8.90 7.65
N ALA A 130 -7.78 7.68 7.79
CA ALA A 130 -8.04 6.82 8.93
C ALA A 130 -6.69 6.44 9.59
N ARG A 131 -6.52 6.78 10.87
CA ARG A 131 -5.27 6.55 11.62
C ARG A 131 -5.47 5.49 12.69
N GLU A 132 -4.47 4.67 12.85
CA GLU A 132 -4.41 3.73 13.96
C GLU A 132 -4.42 4.48 15.31
N ASP A 133 -5.15 3.93 16.27
CA ASP A 133 -5.42 4.44 17.62
C ASP A 133 -6.29 5.73 17.67
N SER A 134 -6.79 6.17 16.52
CA SER A 134 -7.78 7.25 16.43
C SER A 134 -9.09 6.74 15.83
N GLU A 135 -9.04 6.39 14.54
CA GLU A 135 -10.22 5.96 13.80
C GLU A 135 -10.38 4.44 13.79
N PHE A 136 -9.28 3.68 13.97
CA PHE A 136 -9.30 2.22 14.12
C PHE A 136 -8.25 1.73 15.12
N ALA A 137 -8.51 0.61 15.80
CA ALA A 137 -7.59 0.07 16.81
C ALA A 137 -7.84 -1.42 17.10
N VAL A 138 -6.85 -2.12 17.65
CA VAL A 138 -7.07 -3.36 18.42
C VAL A 138 -7.37 -2.97 19.87
N LEU A 139 -8.59 -3.23 20.33
CA LEU A 139 -9.04 -2.91 21.66
C LEU A 139 -8.68 -4.01 22.67
N GLY A 140 -8.70 -5.25 22.23
CA GLY A 140 -8.41 -6.41 23.06
C GLY A 140 -7.71 -7.52 22.29
N ARG A 141 -6.85 -8.27 23.00
CA ARG A 141 -6.15 -9.45 22.49
C ARG A 141 -6.04 -10.50 23.59
N GLN A 142 -6.44 -11.71 23.28
CA GLN A 142 -6.31 -12.86 24.18
C GLN A 142 -5.67 -14.03 23.44
N VAL A 143 -4.71 -14.69 24.07
CA VAL A 143 -4.10 -15.90 23.51
C VAL A 143 -5.14 -17.03 23.54
N ALA A 144 -5.26 -17.73 22.43
CA ALA A 144 -6.15 -18.87 22.27
C ALA A 144 -5.38 -20.08 21.75
N VAL A 145 -6.01 -21.26 21.81
CA VAL A 145 -5.41 -22.48 21.24
C VAL A 145 -5.32 -22.33 19.72
N GLY A 146 -4.11 -22.44 19.19
CA GLY A 146 -3.85 -22.32 17.76
C GLY A 146 -3.81 -20.89 17.22
N GLY A 147 -3.86 -19.86 18.09
CA GLY A 147 -3.84 -18.47 17.65
C GLY A 147 -4.19 -17.48 18.75
N GLN A 148 -4.97 -16.47 18.41
CA GLN A 148 -5.41 -15.42 19.33
C GLN A 148 -6.81 -14.92 18.96
N MET A 149 -7.55 -14.46 19.97
CA MET A 149 -8.82 -13.76 19.81
C MET A 149 -8.59 -12.26 19.89
N LEU A 150 -9.22 -11.53 19.00
CA LEU A 150 -9.08 -10.09 18.89
C LEU A 150 -10.43 -9.39 19.04
N GLU A 151 -10.39 -8.20 19.59
CA GLU A 151 -11.45 -7.21 19.57
C GLU A 151 -10.93 -5.98 18.84
N LEU A 152 -11.59 -5.59 17.75
CA LEU A 152 -11.15 -4.51 16.86
C LEU A 152 -12.19 -3.40 16.84
N GLN A 153 -11.71 -2.18 16.79
CA GLN A 153 -12.48 -1.02 16.33
C GLN A 153 -12.09 -0.74 14.88
N GLY A 154 -13.03 -0.84 13.98
CA GLY A 154 -12.88 -0.41 12.58
C GLY A 154 -13.73 0.83 12.29
N LEU A 155 -13.69 1.34 11.07
CA LEU A 155 -14.49 2.51 10.66
C LEU A 155 -16.00 2.21 10.68
N GLY A 156 -16.39 0.97 10.42
CA GLY A 156 -17.80 0.53 10.44
C GLY A 156 -18.35 0.16 11.82
N GLY A 157 -17.52 0.09 12.87
CA GLY A 157 -17.94 -0.27 14.22
C GLY A 157 -16.98 -1.19 14.98
N LEU A 158 -17.52 -1.87 15.98
CA LEU A 158 -16.78 -2.82 16.81
C LEU A 158 -16.94 -4.24 16.28
N TYR A 159 -15.82 -4.96 16.21
CA TYR A 159 -15.75 -6.34 15.79
C TYR A 159 -15.16 -7.16 16.95
N SER A 160 -15.96 -8.05 17.54
CA SER A 160 -15.56 -8.95 18.62
C SER A 160 -15.37 -10.38 18.09
N ASP A 161 -14.69 -11.19 18.90
CA ASP A 161 -14.50 -12.62 18.67
C ASP A 161 -13.79 -12.97 17.33
N ILE A 162 -12.90 -12.10 16.88
CA ILE A 162 -12.12 -12.36 15.67
C ILE A 162 -10.99 -13.33 16.00
N PHE A 163 -11.06 -14.55 15.47
CA PHE A 163 -9.99 -15.54 15.62
C PHE A 163 -8.92 -15.34 14.56
N LEU A 164 -7.68 -15.06 15.02
CA LEU A 164 -6.50 -15.01 14.19
C LEU A 164 -5.63 -16.26 14.43
N PRO A 165 -5.48 -17.17 13.44
CA PRO A 165 -4.67 -18.39 13.59
C PRO A 165 -3.15 -18.09 13.47
N LEU A 166 -2.70 -17.03 14.11
CA LEU A 166 -1.31 -16.59 14.20
C LEU A 166 -1.02 -16.14 15.62
N HIS A 167 0.23 -16.33 16.05
CA HIS A 167 0.68 -15.93 17.38
C HIS A 167 1.57 -14.68 17.30
N GLY A 168 1.54 -13.90 18.36
CA GLY A 168 2.38 -12.71 18.51
C GLY A 168 1.61 -11.40 18.31
N ASP A 169 2.03 -10.39 19.04
CA ASP A 169 1.42 -9.06 19.03
C ASP A 169 1.50 -8.40 17.65
N HIS A 170 2.64 -8.55 17.00
CA HIS A 170 2.88 -8.01 15.66
C HIS A 170 1.93 -8.55 14.59
N GLN A 171 1.35 -9.75 14.77
CA GLN A 171 0.40 -10.33 13.82
C GLN A 171 -1.02 -9.75 13.96
N ALA A 172 -1.33 -9.10 15.06
CA ALA A 172 -2.61 -8.42 15.24
C ALA A 172 -2.65 -7.06 14.51
N HIS A 173 -1.51 -6.45 14.24
CA HIS A 173 -1.41 -5.16 13.55
C HIS A 173 -1.93 -5.19 12.11
N PRO A 174 -1.59 -6.16 11.25
CA PRO A 174 -2.09 -6.21 9.87
C PRO A 174 -3.61 -6.34 9.74
N LEU A 175 -4.28 -7.02 10.68
CA LEU A 175 -5.74 -7.18 10.64
C LEU A 175 -6.50 -5.87 10.82
N ARG A 176 -5.89 -4.86 11.46
CA ARG A 176 -6.47 -3.53 11.62
C ARG A 176 -6.74 -2.86 10.27
N PHE A 177 -5.98 -3.20 9.24
CA PHE A 177 -6.12 -2.63 7.90
C PHE A 177 -7.16 -3.37 7.03
N GLY A 178 -7.35 -4.68 7.27
CA GLY A 178 -8.23 -5.52 6.46
C GLY A 178 -9.72 -5.19 6.61
N ASP A 179 -10.16 -4.77 7.78
CA ASP A 179 -11.56 -4.44 8.04
C ASP A 179 -12.02 -3.12 7.40
N LEU A 180 -11.08 -2.23 7.08
CA LEU A 180 -11.37 -0.94 6.46
C LEU A 180 -11.75 -1.07 4.98
N ALA A 181 -11.27 -2.09 4.30
CA ALA A 181 -11.57 -2.35 2.90
C ALA A 181 -12.97 -2.98 2.66
N ARG A 182 -13.67 -3.39 3.73
CA ARG A 182 -14.99 -4.07 3.65
C ARG A 182 -16.18 -3.19 4.01
N SER A 183 -15.97 -1.93 4.35
CA SER A 183 -17.02 -1.03 4.86
C SER A 183 -17.70 -0.17 3.80
N GLU A 184 -17.51 -0.47 2.50
CA GLU A 184 -18.25 0.15 1.38
C GLU A 184 -19.22 -0.83 0.71
#